data_1fd9edc54a126cb9f0cd216b1aba91aa
#
_entry.id   1fd9edc54a126cb9f0cd216b1aba91aa
#
_cell.length_a   1.000
_cell.length_b   1.000
_cell.length_c   1.000
_cell.angle_alpha   90.00
_cell.angle_beta   90.00
_cell.angle_gamma   90.00
#
_symmetry.space_group_name_H-M   'P 1'
#
loop_
_entity.id
_entity.type
_entity.pdbx_description
1 polymer ?
#
loop_
_entity_poly.entity_id
_entity_poly.type
_entity_poly.pdbx_seq_one_letter_code
_entity_poly.pdbx_strand_id
1 'polypeptide(L)'
;MKIIILFFFLIFNFHFVNIQSNAFPDINCSSYIVMNAKTKEILAGKNINLKRSVASISKIMTAILALESGEIFDMVTIEDKDTKMEGSSIYLKLGDKISILDLTYGLLLRSGNDAASAISRHIEKNDNFALKMNEKAQELNLSDSTFNNPSGLDIDDEGNISTSFDIASLYSYCLENNLFKAIVSTKNYSINNVSWRNKNKLLHRYQYCTGGKTGYTYKAKRTLVTSAKKEDFELVIVTLNCRNDFQIHEDLYEYFFNNYCYINFLDKGINYINDKIIKSEHNIGLTIEKNKLDDNTYKIYRFDNNNNLLECQLRKNNEILWSRFLNE
;
A
#
# COMPACT_ATOMS: atom_id res chain seq x y z
N MET A 1 7.96 -29.99 38.83
CA MET A 1 8.34 -29.69 37.43
C MET A 1 8.80 -28.23 37.38
N LYS A 2 10.09 -27.96 37.24
CA LYS A 2 10.63 -26.59 37.31
C LYS A 2 10.55 -25.95 35.94
N ILE A 3 9.74 -24.90 35.82
CA ILE A 3 9.69 -24.05 34.63
C ILE A 3 10.91 -23.12 34.70
N ILE A 4 11.87 -23.30 33.79
CA ILE A 4 12.98 -22.39 33.59
C ILE A 4 12.51 -21.28 32.65
N ILE A 5 12.24 -20.10 33.20
CA ILE A 5 11.98 -18.88 32.44
C ILE A 5 13.33 -18.22 32.23
N LEU A 6 13.87 -18.30 31.00
CA LEU A 6 15.06 -17.55 30.61
C LEU A 6 14.63 -16.16 30.12
N PHE A 7 15.01 -15.12 30.87
CA PHE A 7 14.85 -13.74 30.48
C PHE A 7 16.01 -13.29 29.60
N PHE A 8 15.72 -12.91 28.38
CA PHE A 8 16.66 -12.14 27.56
C PHE A 8 16.27 -10.66 27.61
N PHE A 9 17.06 -9.85 28.34
CA PHE A 9 17.00 -8.41 28.30
C PHE A 9 17.68 -7.91 27.02
N LEU A 10 16.91 -7.57 26.00
CA LEU A 10 17.39 -6.66 24.94
C LEU A 10 17.20 -5.24 25.47
N ILE A 11 18.31 -4.64 25.94
CA ILE A 11 18.33 -3.22 26.35
C ILE A 11 18.21 -2.38 25.09
N PHE A 12 17.01 -1.94 24.77
CA PHE A 12 16.80 -0.85 23.82
C PHE A 12 17.11 0.47 24.55
N ASN A 13 18.20 1.13 24.16
CA ASN A 13 18.46 2.50 24.58
C ASN A 13 17.44 3.43 23.89
N PHE A 14 16.30 3.65 24.53
CA PHE A 14 15.37 4.69 24.14
C PHE A 14 15.91 6.05 24.58
N HIS A 15 16.45 6.81 23.65
CA HIS A 15 16.64 8.24 23.89
C HIS A 15 15.27 8.89 23.90
N PHE A 16 14.79 9.29 25.08
CA PHE A 16 13.57 10.09 25.22
C PHE A 16 13.76 11.44 24.52
N VAL A 17 13.35 11.51 23.27
CA VAL A 17 13.07 12.79 22.62
C VAL A 17 11.75 13.28 23.22
N ASN A 18 11.74 14.49 23.79
CA ASN A 18 10.52 15.16 24.24
C ASN A 18 9.55 15.23 23.05
N ILE A 19 8.60 14.30 22.97
CA ILE A 19 7.62 14.23 21.91
C ILE A 19 6.57 15.26 22.25
N GLN A 20 6.66 16.42 21.62
CA GLN A 20 5.56 17.36 21.55
C GLN A 20 4.45 16.63 20.79
N SER A 21 3.38 16.21 21.47
CA SER A 21 2.22 15.57 20.83
C SER A 21 1.61 16.59 19.88
N ASN A 22 1.88 16.46 18.60
CA ASN A 22 1.20 17.28 17.60
C ASN A 22 -0.29 16.93 17.63
N ALA A 23 -1.15 17.95 17.60
CA ALA A 23 -2.59 17.71 17.47
C ALA A 23 -2.86 16.94 16.17
N PHE A 24 -3.91 16.10 16.19
CA PHE A 24 -4.33 15.38 14.98
C PHE A 24 -4.66 16.40 13.88
N PRO A 25 -4.17 16.21 12.63
CA PRO A 25 -4.36 17.17 11.54
C PRO A 25 -5.85 17.41 11.24
N ASP A 26 -6.21 18.64 10.85
CA ASP A 26 -7.53 18.94 10.30
C ASP A 26 -7.60 18.44 8.85
N ILE A 27 -8.57 17.53 8.57
CA ILE A 27 -8.67 16.83 7.29
C ILE A 27 -9.98 17.16 6.59
N ASN A 28 -9.88 18.02 5.58
CA ASN A 28 -11.00 18.40 4.74
C ASN A 28 -11.00 17.59 3.42
N CYS A 29 -11.29 16.29 3.52
CA CYS A 29 -11.48 15.38 2.40
C CYS A 29 -12.89 14.74 2.47
N SER A 30 -13.43 14.30 1.33
CA SER A 30 -14.70 13.54 1.34
C SER A 30 -14.56 12.18 2.01
N SER A 31 -13.42 11.53 1.80
CA SER A 31 -13.05 10.27 2.43
C SER A 31 -11.54 10.21 2.62
N TYR A 32 -11.09 9.63 3.72
CA TYR A 32 -9.68 9.27 3.91
C TYR A 32 -9.55 8.05 4.83
N ILE A 33 -8.40 7.39 4.75
CA ILE A 33 -7.98 6.31 5.64
C ILE A 33 -6.48 6.38 5.90
N VAL A 34 -6.08 6.04 7.11
CA VAL A 34 -4.70 5.72 7.49
C VAL A 34 -4.68 4.27 7.96
N MET A 35 -3.88 3.45 7.31
CA MET A 35 -3.83 2.01 7.52
C MET A 35 -2.39 1.56 7.75
N ASN A 36 -2.15 0.67 8.71
CA ASN A 36 -0.89 -0.05 8.81
C ASN A 36 -0.77 -1.01 7.61
N ALA A 37 0.27 -0.85 6.79
CA ALA A 37 0.43 -1.62 5.56
C ALA A 37 0.58 -3.13 5.80
N LYS A 38 1.23 -3.53 6.90
CA LYS A 38 1.50 -4.93 7.22
C LYS A 38 0.28 -5.67 7.80
N THR A 39 -0.41 -5.04 8.76
CA THR A 39 -1.51 -5.68 9.50
C THR A 39 -2.89 -5.34 8.97
N LYS A 40 -2.98 -4.35 8.07
CA LYS A 40 -4.23 -3.75 7.57
C LYS A 40 -5.09 -3.13 8.68
N GLU A 41 -4.51 -2.87 9.85
CA GLU A 41 -5.14 -2.15 10.96
C GLU A 41 -5.48 -0.71 10.54
N ILE A 42 -6.73 -0.30 10.78
CA ILE A 42 -7.20 1.06 10.52
C ILE A 42 -6.85 1.94 11.72
N LEU A 43 -6.00 2.95 11.52
CA LEU A 43 -5.55 3.84 12.57
C LEU A 43 -6.38 5.12 12.66
N ALA A 44 -6.85 5.59 11.52
CA ALA A 44 -7.76 6.72 11.41
C ALA A 44 -8.52 6.67 10.08
N GLY A 45 -9.67 7.33 10.03
CA GLY A 45 -10.44 7.42 8.79
C GLY A 45 -11.72 8.21 8.94
N LYS A 46 -12.24 8.64 7.80
CA LYS A 46 -13.53 9.29 7.65
C LYS A 46 -14.21 8.77 6.40
N ASN A 47 -15.45 8.33 6.51
CA ASN A 47 -16.24 7.83 5.37
C ASN A 47 -15.47 6.76 4.56
N ILE A 48 -14.76 5.85 5.24
CA ILE A 48 -13.83 4.91 4.60
C ILE A 48 -14.49 4.00 3.58
N ASN A 49 -15.80 3.73 3.71
CA ASN A 49 -16.61 2.89 2.81
C ASN A 49 -17.44 3.74 1.82
N LEU A 50 -17.20 5.04 1.70
CA LEU A 50 -17.90 5.89 0.74
C LEU A 50 -17.44 5.56 -0.68
N LYS A 51 -18.34 4.99 -1.49
CA LYS A 51 -18.11 4.68 -2.92
C LYS A 51 -17.98 5.96 -3.74
N ARG A 52 -16.89 6.09 -4.48
CA ARG A 52 -16.60 7.25 -5.34
C ARG A 52 -15.82 6.84 -6.57
N SER A 53 -15.89 7.67 -7.61
CA SER A 53 -14.90 7.58 -8.68
C SER A 53 -13.49 7.80 -8.10
N VAL A 54 -12.55 6.92 -8.47
CA VAL A 54 -11.18 6.91 -7.94
C VAL A 54 -10.16 7.38 -8.96
N ALA A 55 -10.59 7.68 -10.16
CA ALA A 55 -9.69 8.14 -11.24
C ALA A 55 -8.50 7.18 -11.42
N SER A 56 -7.35 7.74 -11.79
CA SER A 56 -6.14 6.98 -12.11
C SER A 56 -5.47 6.23 -10.96
N ILE A 57 -5.97 6.33 -9.70
CA ILE A 57 -5.45 5.42 -8.67
C ILE A 57 -5.88 3.97 -8.93
N SER A 58 -6.91 3.73 -9.73
CA SER A 58 -7.30 2.40 -10.22
C SER A 58 -6.22 1.72 -11.09
N LYS A 59 -5.27 2.47 -11.65
CA LYS A 59 -4.10 1.91 -12.36
C LYS A 59 -3.21 1.01 -11.49
N ILE A 60 -3.39 1.06 -10.17
CA ILE A 60 -2.75 0.12 -9.23
C ILE A 60 -3.24 -1.30 -9.51
N MET A 61 -4.54 -1.49 -9.76
CA MET A 61 -5.10 -2.79 -10.16
C MET A 61 -4.53 -3.25 -11.51
N THR A 62 -4.45 -2.35 -12.49
CA THR A 62 -3.84 -2.65 -13.80
C THR A 62 -2.37 -3.05 -13.67
N ALA A 63 -1.63 -2.34 -12.81
CA ALA A 63 -0.22 -2.62 -12.57
C ALA A 63 0.00 -3.98 -11.90
N ILE A 64 -0.77 -4.31 -10.87
CA ILE A 64 -0.58 -5.60 -10.17
C ILE A 64 -0.94 -6.77 -11.08
N LEU A 65 -2.00 -6.67 -11.89
CA LEU A 65 -2.34 -7.68 -12.91
C LEU A 65 -1.21 -7.84 -13.94
N ALA A 66 -0.57 -6.74 -14.36
CA ALA A 66 0.58 -6.80 -15.25
C ALA A 66 1.78 -7.51 -14.61
N LEU A 67 2.08 -7.20 -13.35
CA LEU A 67 3.21 -7.78 -12.63
C LEU A 67 3.01 -9.25 -12.25
N GLU A 68 1.77 -9.70 -12.09
CA GLU A 68 1.41 -11.08 -11.77
C GLU A 68 1.13 -11.96 -13.00
N SER A 69 1.07 -11.37 -14.20
CA SER A 69 0.78 -12.11 -15.44
C SER A 69 1.85 -13.15 -15.80
N GLY A 70 3.08 -12.98 -15.32
CA GLY A 70 4.25 -13.75 -15.76
C GLY A 70 4.88 -13.21 -17.06
N GLU A 71 4.28 -12.22 -17.71
CA GLU A 71 4.64 -11.69 -19.03
C GLU A 71 5.40 -10.35 -18.96
N ILE A 72 5.99 -10.01 -17.81
CA ILE A 72 6.58 -8.67 -17.56
C ILE A 72 7.69 -8.27 -18.52
N PHE A 73 8.37 -9.23 -19.15
CA PHE A 73 9.43 -8.98 -20.14
C PHE A 73 8.95 -9.08 -21.57
N ASP A 74 7.67 -9.42 -21.81
CA ASP A 74 7.12 -9.50 -23.14
C ASP A 74 7.11 -8.14 -23.80
N MET A 75 7.44 -8.13 -25.10
CA MET A 75 7.48 -6.93 -25.91
C MET A 75 6.13 -6.69 -26.56
N VAL A 76 5.48 -5.60 -26.19
CA VAL A 76 4.20 -5.15 -26.73
C VAL A 76 4.45 -4.26 -27.94
N THR A 77 3.88 -4.60 -29.08
CA THR A 77 3.82 -3.69 -30.23
C THR A 77 2.67 -2.72 -30.03
N ILE A 78 2.95 -1.42 -30.07
CA ILE A 78 1.96 -0.37 -29.86
C ILE A 78 1.07 -0.25 -31.09
N GLU A 79 -0.23 -0.31 -30.87
CA GLU A 79 -1.27 -0.18 -31.88
C GLU A 79 -1.85 1.24 -31.93
N ASP A 80 -2.56 1.55 -32.99
CA ASP A 80 -3.20 2.86 -33.21
C ASP A 80 -4.15 3.25 -32.07
N LYS A 81 -4.94 2.29 -31.57
CA LYS A 81 -5.86 2.51 -30.43
C LYS A 81 -5.15 2.93 -29.14
N ASP A 82 -3.92 2.44 -28.89
CA ASP A 82 -3.15 2.80 -27.71
C ASP A 82 -2.72 4.27 -27.76
N THR A 83 -2.38 4.77 -28.97
CA THR A 83 -1.90 6.15 -29.16
C THR A 83 -3.01 7.21 -29.08
N LYS A 84 -4.28 6.80 -29.18
CA LYS A 84 -5.45 7.69 -29.21
C LYS A 84 -6.12 7.87 -27.84
N MET A 85 -5.50 7.33 -26.79
CA MET A 85 -6.05 7.44 -25.43
C MET A 85 -6.00 8.88 -24.92
N GLU A 86 -7.15 9.38 -24.46
CA GLU A 86 -7.27 10.72 -23.88
C GLU A 86 -6.54 10.84 -22.51
N GLY A 87 -6.23 12.07 -22.12
CA GLY A 87 -5.74 12.43 -20.80
C GLY A 87 -4.21 12.23 -20.65
N SER A 88 -3.79 11.64 -19.51
CA SER A 88 -2.35 11.45 -19.25
C SER A 88 -1.75 10.38 -20.17
N SER A 89 -0.63 10.70 -20.82
CA SER A 89 0.06 9.81 -21.76
C SER A 89 1.57 9.78 -21.47
N ILE A 90 2.23 8.72 -21.87
CA ILE A 90 3.69 8.62 -22.02
C ILE A 90 4.14 8.83 -23.46
N TYR A 91 3.18 9.13 -24.34
CA TYR A 91 3.37 9.45 -25.76
C TYR A 91 3.97 8.29 -26.58
N LEU A 92 3.37 7.10 -26.43
CA LEU A 92 3.67 5.92 -27.23
C LEU A 92 3.40 6.20 -28.72
N LYS A 93 4.22 5.63 -29.58
CA LYS A 93 4.08 5.77 -31.06
C LYS A 93 3.66 4.44 -31.67
N LEU A 94 2.83 4.52 -32.71
CA LEU A 94 2.44 3.35 -33.49
C LEU A 94 3.66 2.56 -33.97
N GLY A 95 3.66 1.26 -33.70
CA GLY A 95 4.73 0.34 -34.10
C GLY A 95 5.91 0.28 -33.10
N ASP A 96 5.97 1.15 -32.07
CA ASP A 96 6.98 1.01 -31.02
C ASP A 96 6.85 -0.37 -30.35
N LYS A 97 7.99 -0.91 -29.94
CA LYS A 97 8.04 -2.13 -29.12
C LYS A 97 8.57 -1.79 -27.75
N ILE A 98 7.78 -2.09 -26.73
CA ILE A 98 8.09 -1.74 -25.35
C ILE A 98 7.67 -2.88 -24.41
N SER A 99 8.46 -3.18 -23.39
CA SER A 99 8.14 -4.27 -22.47
C SER A 99 6.96 -3.94 -21.56
N ILE A 100 6.24 -4.97 -21.07
CA ILE A 100 5.20 -4.80 -20.04
C ILE A 100 5.78 -4.12 -18.81
N LEU A 101 7.01 -4.43 -18.42
CA LEU A 101 7.70 -3.77 -17.30
C LEU A 101 7.83 -2.26 -17.52
N ASP A 102 8.34 -1.85 -18.69
CA ASP A 102 8.51 -0.44 -19.01
C ASP A 102 7.18 0.29 -19.13
N LEU A 103 6.17 -0.37 -19.72
CA LEU A 103 4.80 0.16 -19.76
C LEU A 103 4.26 0.36 -18.32
N THR A 104 4.56 -0.56 -17.38
CA THR A 104 4.14 -0.45 -15.99
C THR A 104 4.83 0.71 -15.28
N TYR A 105 6.11 1.00 -15.59
CA TYR A 105 6.76 2.24 -15.14
C TYR A 105 6.02 3.48 -15.66
N GLY A 106 5.73 3.53 -16.95
CA GLY A 106 4.98 4.64 -17.56
C GLY A 106 3.56 4.81 -16.97
N LEU A 107 2.89 3.68 -16.75
CA LEU A 107 1.56 3.60 -16.11
C LEU A 107 1.55 4.23 -14.72
N LEU A 108 2.49 3.85 -13.86
CA LEU A 108 2.50 4.26 -12.46
C LEU A 108 3.15 5.64 -12.26
N LEU A 109 4.29 5.92 -12.89
CA LEU A 109 5.02 7.18 -12.71
C LEU A 109 4.33 8.36 -13.39
N ARG A 110 3.86 8.16 -14.64
CA ARG A 110 3.29 9.21 -15.49
C ARG A 110 1.78 9.15 -15.58
N SER A 111 1.17 8.04 -15.10
CA SER A 111 -0.27 7.81 -15.23
C SER A 111 -0.71 7.63 -16.70
N GLY A 112 0.15 7.01 -17.54
CA GLY A 112 -0.10 6.84 -18.98
C GLY A 112 -1.37 6.02 -19.25
N ASN A 113 -2.35 6.62 -19.95
CA ASN A 113 -3.54 5.92 -20.39
C ASN A 113 -3.24 5.05 -21.62
N ASP A 114 -2.33 5.50 -22.46
CA ASP A 114 -1.73 4.73 -23.56
C ASP A 114 -1.04 3.45 -23.06
N ALA A 115 -0.27 3.55 -21.97
CA ALA A 115 0.32 2.40 -21.32
C ALA A 115 -0.74 1.44 -20.75
N ALA A 116 -1.81 1.99 -20.12
CA ALA A 116 -2.90 1.17 -19.62
C ALA A 116 -3.60 0.38 -20.74
N SER A 117 -3.85 1.02 -21.89
CA SER A 117 -4.42 0.39 -23.09
C SER A 117 -3.53 -0.73 -23.61
N ALA A 118 -2.24 -0.45 -23.79
CA ALA A 118 -1.30 -1.44 -24.32
C ALA A 118 -1.14 -2.66 -23.40
N ILE A 119 -1.03 -2.44 -22.07
CA ILE A 119 -0.97 -3.51 -21.07
C ILE A 119 -2.24 -4.35 -21.09
N SER A 120 -3.42 -3.72 -21.01
CA SER A 120 -4.68 -4.45 -20.95
C SER A 120 -4.91 -5.32 -22.19
N ARG A 121 -4.63 -4.79 -23.37
CA ARG A 121 -4.72 -5.50 -24.65
C ARG A 121 -3.77 -6.69 -24.75
N HIS A 122 -2.57 -6.57 -24.21
CA HIS A 122 -1.58 -7.65 -24.24
C HIS A 122 -1.97 -8.80 -23.33
N ILE A 123 -2.36 -8.48 -22.08
CA ILE A 123 -2.71 -9.47 -21.05
C ILE A 123 -4.06 -10.12 -21.33
N GLU A 124 -5.02 -9.37 -21.86
CA GLU A 124 -6.38 -9.87 -22.12
C GLU A 124 -6.78 -9.61 -23.59
N LYS A 125 -6.58 -10.63 -24.41
CA LYS A 125 -6.77 -10.56 -25.87
C LYS A 125 -8.24 -10.40 -26.30
N ASN A 126 -9.18 -10.64 -25.39
CA ASN A 126 -10.64 -10.63 -25.69
C ASN A 126 -11.34 -9.35 -25.25
N ASP A 127 -10.61 -8.26 -25.00
CA ASP A 127 -11.11 -6.96 -24.52
C ASP A 127 -11.87 -7.03 -23.17
N ASN A 128 -11.68 -8.10 -22.39
CA ASN A 128 -12.34 -8.33 -21.09
C ASN A 128 -11.47 -7.97 -19.88
N PHE A 129 -10.53 -7.06 -20.05
CA PHE A 129 -9.62 -6.71 -18.95
C PHE A 129 -10.33 -6.18 -17.70
N ALA A 130 -11.46 -5.48 -17.88
CA ALA A 130 -12.30 -5.05 -16.76
C ALA A 130 -12.84 -6.24 -15.93
N LEU A 131 -13.20 -7.34 -16.58
CA LEU A 131 -13.60 -8.57 -15.89
C LEU A 131 -12.45 -9.10 -15.02
N LYS A 132 -11.25 -9.20 -15.57
CA LYS A 132 -10.05 -9.63 -14.84
C LYS A 132 -9.73 -8.71 -13.64
N MET A 133 -9.92 -7.39 -13.78
CA MET A 133 -9.79 -6.46 -12.66
C MET A 133 -10.81 -6.73 -11.55
N ASN A 134 -12.05 -7.04 -11.91
CA ASN A 134 -13.11 -7.34 -10.94
C ASN A 134 -12.94 -8.74 -10.31
N GLU A 135 -12.46 -9.74 -11.05
CA GLU A 135 -12.07 -11.04 -10.49
C GLU A 135 -10.98 -10.88 -9.42
N LYS A 136 -9.92 -10.10 -9.71
CA LYS A 136 -8.90 -9.78 -8.72
C LYS A 136 -9.44 -8.99 -7.54
N ALA A 137 -10.40 -8.08 -7.76
CA ALA A 137 -11.07 -7.38 -6.68
C ALA A 137 -11.83 -8.34 -5.74
N GLN A 138 -12.52 -9.34 -6.31
CA GLN A 138 -13.19 -10.40 -5.53
C GLN A 138 -12.19 -11.26 -4.75
N GLU A 139 -11.09 -11.68 -5.39
CA GLU A 139 -10.00 -12.44 -4.74
C GLU A 139 -9.45 -11.69 -3.51
N LEU A 140 -9.31 -10.37 -3.62
CA LEU A 140 -8.80 -9.50 -2.56
C LEU A 140 -9.88 -9.00 -1.58
N ASN A 141 -11.13 -9.46 -1.71
CA ASN A 141 -12.29 -9.02 -0.92
C ASN A 141 -12.55 -7.49 -0.97
N LEU A 142 -12.32 -6.86 -2.13
CA LEU A 142 -12.61 -5.44 -2.35
C LEU A 142 -14.08 -5.27 -2.75
N SER A 143 -14.99 -5.51 -1.81
CA SER A 143 -16.43 -5.68 -2.06
C SER A 143 -17.14 -4.42 -2.55
N ASP A 144 -16.56 -3.24 -2.30
CA ASP A 144 -17.11 -1.95 -2.67
C ASP A 144 -16.43 -1.34 -3.90
N SER A 145 -15.67 -2.16 -4.65
CA SER A 145 -14.95 -1.75 -5.85
C SER A 145 -15.58 -2.34 -7.11
N THR A 146 -15.64 -1.51 -8.16
CA THR A 146 -16.02 -1.93 -9.52
C THR A 146 -15.11 -1.24 -10.52
N PHE A 147 -14.48 -2.03 -11.38
CA PHE A 147 -13.56 -1.56 -12.40
C PHE A 147 -14.16 -1.74 -13.78
N ASN A 148 -14.29 -0.65 -14.53
CA ASN A 148 -14.87 -0.62 -15.88
C ASN A 148 -13.81 -0.46 -16.98
N ASN A 149 -12.61 0.06 -16.61
CA ASN A 149 -11.54 0.23 -17.58
C ASN A 149 -10.14 0.25 -16.88
N PRO A 150 -9.03 -0.03 -17.63
CA PRO A 150 -7.68 -0.11 -17.07
C PRO A 150 -7.10 1.24 -16.67
N SER A 151 -7.66 2.36 -17.12
CA SER A 151 -7.08 3.70 -17.00
C SER A 151 -7.64 4.52 -15.83
N GLY A 152 -8.90 4.26 -15.44
CA GLY A 152 -9.64 5.07 -14.47
C GLY A 152 -10.19 6.38 -15.06
N LEU A 153 -10.33 6.46 -16.37
CA LEU A 153 -11.11 7.52 -17.00
C LEU A 153 -12.59 7.34 -16.71
N ASP A 154 -13.30 8.44 -16.52
CA ASP A 154 -14.76 8.44 -16.48
C ASP A 154 -15.25 8.53 -17.96
N ILE A 155 -15.64 7.39 -18.54
CA ILE A 155 -16.15 7.28 -19.90
C ILE A 155 -17.69 7.25 -19.78
N ASP A 156 -18.39 8.13 -20.47
CA ASP A 156 -19.86 8.24 -20.45
C ASP A 156 -20.44 8.25 -19.01
N ASP A 157 -19.79 8.97 -18.12
CA ASP A 157 -20.07 8.99 -16.67
C ASP A 157 -19.88 7.65 -15.93
N GLU A 158 -19.37 6.62 -16.59
CA GLU A 158 -19.00 5.33 -16.01
C GLU A 158 -17.50 5.24 -15.77
N GLY A 159 -17.08 5.60 -14.55
CA GLY A 159 -15.69 5.45 -14.11
C GLY A 159 -15.49 4.24 -13.21
N ASN A 160 -14.25 4.02 -12.82
CA ASN A 160 -13.94 3.03 -11.78
C ASN A 160 -14.38 3.57 -10.42
N ILE A 161 -15.18 2.78 -9.72
CA ILE A 161 -15.72 3.11 -8.39
C ILE A 161 -15.01 2.27 -7.34
N SER A 162 -14.63 2.90 -6.23
CA SER A 162 -14.06 2.21 -5.06
C SER A 162 -14.22 3.06 -3.80
N THR A 163 -13.65 2.59 -2.70
CA THR A 163 -13.61 3.26 -1.40
C THR A 163 -12.17 3.52 -0.98
N SER A 164 -11.97 4.40 0.00
CA SER A 164 -10.61 4.58 0.55
C SER A 164 -10.11 3.32 1.26
N PHE A 165 -11.00 2.52 1.85
CA PHE A 165 -10.66 1.24 2.48
C PHE A 165 -10.19 0.21 1.43
N ASP A 166 -10.95 0.00 0.35
CA ASP A 166 -10.59 -0.97 -0.69
C ASP A 166 -9.29 -0.58 -1.40
N ILE A 167 -9.10 0.72 -1.70
CA ILE A 167 -7.85 1.19 -2.31
C ILE A 167 -6.66 1.02 -1.35
N ALA A 168 -6.82 1.27 -0.05
CA ALA A 168 -5.76 1.04 0.92
C ALA A 168 -5.42 -0.45 1.03
N SER A 169 -6.43 -1.33 1.01
CA SER A 169 -6.28 -2.78 1.03
C SER A 169 -5.56 -3.29 -0.23
N LEU A 170 -5.98 -2.82 -1.42
CA LEU A 170 -5.32 -3.12 -2.69
C LEU A 170 -3.86 -2.65 -2.69
N TYR A 171 -3.62 -1.42 -2.26
CA TYR A 171 -2.25 -0.88 -2.25
C TYR A 171 -1.35 -1.63 -1.27
N SER A 172 -1.88 -2.00 -0.09
CA SER A 172 -1.16 -2.82 0.90
C SER A 172 -0.83 -4.21 0.37
N TYR A 173 -1.73 -4.84 -0.40
CA TYR A 173 -1.44 -6.08 -1.11
C TYR A 173 -0.32 -5.89 -2.13
N CYS A 174 -0.39 -4.84 -2.95
CA CYS A 174 0.65 -4.54 -3.95
C CYS A 174 2.03 -4.30 -3.30
N LEU A 175 2.08 -3.77 -2.08
CA LEU A 175 3.34 -3.60 -1.34
C LEU A 175 3.99 -4.93 -0.92
N GLU A 176 3.33 -6.08 -1.03
CA GLU A 176 3.96 -7.40 -0.88
C GLU A 176 4.78 -7.79 -2.13
N ASN A 177 4.50 -7.19 -3.30
CA ASN A 177 5.23 -7.42 -4.55
C ASN A 177 6.47 -6.51 -4.66
N ASN A 178 7.66 -7.11 -4.73
CA ASN A 178 8.92 -6.36 -4.75
C ASN A 178 9.09 -5.48 -6.00
N LEU A 179 8.57 -5.92 -7.17
CA LEU A 179 8.62 -5.12 -8.40
C LEU A 179 7.70 -3.90 -8.28
N PHE A 180 6.50 -4.09 -7.74
CA PHE A 180 5.59 -2.96 -7.49
C PHE A 180 6.25 -1.92 -6.57
N LYS A 181 6.86 -2.35 -5.45
CA LYS A 181 7.61 -1.44 -4.56
C LYS A 181 8.70 -0.69 -5.30
N ALA A 182 9.50 -1.40 -6.10
CA ALA A 182 10.58 -0.79 -6.87
C ALA A 182 10.05 0.27 -7.84
N ILE A 183 8.94 -0.02 -8.55
CA ILE A 183 8.36 0.91 -9.52
C ILE A 183 7.79 2.16 -8.82
N VAL A 184 6.95 2.00 -7.79
CA VAL A 184 6.29 3.15 -7.15
C VAL A 184 7.25 4.05 -6.38
N SER A 185 8.40 3.50 -5.92
CA SER A 185 9.46 4.25 -5.24
C SER A 185 10.44 4.93 -6.21
N THR A 186 10.37 4.64 -7.51
CA THR A 186 11.24 5.22 -8.51
C THR A 186 10.89 6.70 -8.75
N LYS A 187 11.85 7.60 -8.53
CA LYS A 187 11.69 9.05 -8.75
C LYS A 187 11.74 9.43 -10.22
N ASN A 188 12.67 8.85 -10.96
CA ASN A 188 12.85 9.06 -12.39
C ASN A 188 13.20 7.72 -13.04
N TYR A 189 12.59 7.43 -14.17
CA TYR A 189 12.85 6.25 -14.98
C TYR A 189 13.17 6.69 -16.41
N SER A 190 14.21 6.12 -17.02
CA SER A 190 14.65 6.48 -18.37
C SER A 190 14.70 5.26 -19.27
N ILE A 191 14.12 5.39 -20.46
CA ILE A 191 14.10 4.38 -21.51
C ILE A 191 14.17 5.06 -22.88
N ASN A 192 14.97 4.53 -23.80
CA ASN A 192 15.05 5.00 -25.19
C ASN A 192 15.16 6.53 -25.31
N ASN A 193 16.03 7.17 -24.54
CA ASN A 193 16.23 8.62 -24.48
C ASN A 193 15.02 9.44 -23.97
N VAL A 194 13.99 8.79 -23.42
CA VAL A 194 12.87 9.44 -22.75
C VAL A 194 13.00 9.24 -21.24
N SER A 195 12.78 10.31 -20.47
CA SER A 195 12.81 10.23 -19.00
C SER A 195 11.45 10.57 -18.42
N TRP A 196 10.97 9.70 -17.51
CA TRP A 196 9.69 9.84 -16.81
C TRP A 196 9.90 10.17 -15.36
N ARG A 197 9.57 11.40 -14.97
CA ARG A 197 9.58 11.82 -13.58
C ARG A 197 8.26 11.40 -12.91
N ASN A 198 8.34 10.76 -11.74
CA ASN A 198 7.17 10.37 -10.96
C ASN A 198 6.32 11.59 -10.57
N LYS A 199 5.00 11.53 -10.83
CA LYS A 199 4.03 12.58 -10.48
C LYS A 199 3.74 12.68 -8.98
N ASN A 200 4.08 11.66 -8.19
CA ASN A 200 3.96 11.71 -6.73
C ASN A 200 4.98 12.70 -6.15
N LYS A 201 4.52 13.91 -5.84
CA LYS A 201 5.36 14.97 -5.30
C LYS A 201 5.94 14.62 -3.93
N LEU A 202 5.21 13.81 -3.14
CA LEU A 202 5.64 13.41 -1.79
C LEU A 202 6.93 12.59 -1.85
N LEU A 203 7.07 11.74 -2.86
CA LEU A 203 8.27 10.92 -3.08
C LEU A 203 9.55 11.78 -3.28
N HIS A 204 9.40 13.03 -3.74
CA HIS A 204 10.52 13.92 -3.98
C HIS A 204 10.88 14.82 -2.78
N ARG A 205 9.94 15.04 -1.83
CA ARG A 205 10.10 16.00 -0.74
C ARG A 205 10.07 15.37 0.66
N TYR A 206 9.40 14.23 0.83
CA TYR A 206 9.23 13.59 2.12
C TYR A 206 10.13 12.34 2.22
N GLN A 207 11.09 12.37 3.12
CA GLN A 207 12.15 11.37 3.20
C GLN A 207 11.66 9.93 3.47
N TYR A 208 10.54 9.79 4.17
CA TYR A 208 9.96 8.47 4.50
C TYR A 208 9.01 7.93 3.44
N CYS A 209 8.63 8.74 2.43
CA CYS A 209 7.72 8.29 1.37
C CYS A 209 8.34 7.16 0.55
N THR A 210 7.67 6.02 0.49
CA THR A 210 8.09 4.82 -0.25
C THR A 210 7.41 4.66 -1.60
N GLY A 211 6.36 5.44 -1.88
CA GLY A 211 5.69 5.38 -3.17
C GLY A 211 4.29 5.98 -3.16
N GLY A 212 3.56 5.74 -4.25
CA GLY A 212 2.17 6.17 -4.34
C GLY A 212 1.67 6.38 -5.75
N LYS A 213 0.37 6.70 -5.87
CA LYS A 213 -0.30 6.98 -7.13
C LYS A 213 -1.27 8.13 -6.98
N THR A 214 -1.20 9.07 -7.92
CA THR A 214 -2.11 10.22 -8.04
C THR A 214 -3.24 9.93 -9.00
N GLY A 215 -4.40 10.54 -8.78
CA GLY A 215 -5.51 10.53 -9.71
C GLY A 215 -6.25 11.86 -9.74
N TYR A 216 -6.85 12.15 -10.89
CA TYR A 216 -7.75 13.27 -11.07
C TYR A 216 -8.65 13.02 -12.27
N THR A 217 -9.94 13.20 -12.07
CA THR A 217 -10.93 13.46 -13.11
C THR A 217 -11.87 14.56 -12.61
N TYR A 218 -12.71 15.07 -13.47
CA TYR A 218 -13.70 16.08 -13.05
C TYR A 218 -14.66 15.54 -11.98
N LYS A 219 -15.08 14.25 -12.11
CA LYS A 219 -15.98 13.55 -11.18
C LYS A 219 -15.30 13.15 -9.88
N ALA A 220 -14.14 12.51 -9.96
CA ALA A 220 -13.39 12.05 -8.80
C ALA A 220 -12.79 13.20 -7.98
N LYS A 221 -12.45 14.33 -8.63
CA LYS A 221 -11.56 15.37 -8.11
C LYS A 221 -10.18 14.77 -7.80
N ARG A 222 -9.39 15.39 -6.92
CA ARG A 222 -8.07 14.86 -6.57
C ARG A 222 -8.21 13.62 -5.69
N THR A 223 -7.52 12.56 -6.10
CA THR A 223 -7.37 11.31 -5.37
C THR A 223 -5.89 10.99 -5.23
N LEU A 224 -5.50 10.47 -4.08
CA LEU A 224 -4.12 10.13 -3.79
C LEU A 224 -4.07 8.89 -2.91
N VAL A 225 -3.18 7.96 -3.23
CA VAL A 225 -2.71 6.92 -2.32
C VAL A 225 -1.20 7.04 -2.23
N THR A 226 -0.65 6.97 -1.03
CA THR A 226 0.79 6.91 -0.80
C THR A 226 1.13 5.93 0.31
N SER A 227 2.38 5.49 0.33
CA SER A 227 2.97 4.78 1.45
C SER A 227 4.19 5.54 1.97
N ALA A 228 4.43 5.41 3.26
CA ALA A 228 5.65 5.88 3.90
C ALA A 228 6.08 4.89 4.98
N LYS A 229 7.39 4.77 5.18
CA LYS A 229 7.98 3.85 6.14
C LYS A 229 9.03 4.55 6.99
N LYS A 230 8.89 4.44 8.30
CA LYS A 230 9.89 4.83 9.28
C LYS A 230 10.19 3.63 10.17
N GLU A 231 11.43 3.16 10.16
CA GLU A 231 11.81 1.90 10.80
C GLU A 231 10.95 0.73 10.27
N ASP A 232 10.30 -0.03 11.15
CA ASP A 232 9.39 -1.12 10.77
C ASP A 232 7.93 -0.71 10.61
N PHE A 233 7.62 0.56 10.87
CA PHE A 233 6.27 1.10 10.77
C PHE A 233 6.01 1.64 9.37
N GLU A 234 5.24 0.89 8.57
CA GLU A 234 4.83 1.29 7.22
C GLU A 234 3.34 1.59 7.18
N LEU A 235 2.99 2.77 6.70
CA LEU A 235 1.63 3.26 6.60
C LEU A 235 1.21 3.44 5.14
N VAL A 236 -0.05 3.14 4.87
CA VAL A 236 -0.74 3.51 3.64
C VAL A 236 -1.79 4.56 3.99
N ILE A 237 -1.80 5.67 3.23
CA ILE A 237 -2.81 6.71 3.33
C ILE A 237 -3.51 6.85 2.00
N VAL A 238 -4.85 6.92 2.03
CA VAL A 238 -5.67 7.21 0.86
C VAL A 238 -6.54 8.41 1.17
N THR A 239 -6.60 9.35 0.24
CA THR A 239 -7.54 10.48 0.28
C THR A 239 -8.34 10.56 -1.02
N LEU A 240 -9.66 10.73 -0.92
CA LEU A 240 -10.58 10.87 -2.05
C LEU A 240 -11.28 12.23 -1.98
N ASN A 241 -11.29 12.96 -3.12
CA ASN A 241 -11.78 14.32 -3.24
C ASN A 241 -11.17 15.23 -2.16
N CYS A 242 -9.87 15.43 -2.24
CA CYS A 242 -9.09 16.13 -1.24
C CYS A 242 -8.19 17.19 -1.90
N ARG A 243 -8.38 18.49 -1.58
CA ARG A 243 -7.65 19.56 -2.27
C ARG A 243 -6.16 19.58 -1.97
N ASN A 244 -5.76 19.52 -0.71
CA ASN A 244 -4.37 19.61 -0.27
C ASN A 244 -3.79 18.22 0.06
N ASP A 245 -4.12 17.23 -0.75
CA ASP A 245 -3.83 15.82 -0.52
C ASP A 245 -2.37 15.52 -0.11
N PHE A 246 -1.39 16.08 -0.82
CA PHE A 246 0.01 15.85 -0.48
C PHE A 246 0.40 16.40 0.90
N GLN A 247 -0.10 17.58 1.29
CA GLN A 247 0.19 18.15 2.60
C GLN A 247 -0.49 17.34 3.69
N ILE A 248 -1.76 16.96 3.50
CA ILE A 248 -2.51 16.14 4.44
C ILE A 248 -1.83 14.78 4.65
N HIS A 249 -1.32 14.13 3.58
CA HIS A 249 -0.59 12.87 3.73
C HIS A 249 0.69 13.07 4.54
N GLU A 250 1.46 14.12 4.30
CA GLU A 250 2.67 14.45 5.04
C GLU A 250 2.37 14.70 6.53
N ASP A 251 1.36 15.53 6.83
CA ASP A 251 0.94 15.85 8.18
C ASP A 251 0.47 14.61 8.95
N LEU A 252 -0.27 13.71 8.27
CA LEU A 252 -0.70 12.44 8.84
C LEU A 252 0.49 11.51 9.13
N TYR A 253 1.45 11.38 8.19
CA TYR A 253 2.65 10.59 8.43
C TYR A 253 3.44 11.12 9.63
N GLU A 254 3.67 12.44 9.70
CA GLU A 254 4.34 13.05 10.83
C GLU A 254 3.60 12.79 12.15
N TYR A 255 2.26 12.95 12.16
CA TYR A 255 1.46 12.66 13.34
C TYR A 255 1.64 11.22 13.81
N PHE A 256 1.44 10.23 12.91
CA PHE A 256 1.52 8.83 13.30
C PHE A 256 2.94 8.39 13.63
N PHE A 257 3.95 8.79 12.87
CA PHE A 257 5.34 8.42 13.15
C PHE A 257 5.90 9.07 14.41
N ASN A 258 5.37 10.21 14.83
CA ASN A 258 5.78 10.85 16.08
C ASN A 258 5.08 10.26 17.30
N ASN A 259 3.80 9.92 17.19
CA ASN A 259 2.98 9.50 18.33
C ASN A 259 2.84 7.97 18.45
N TYR A 260 3.04 7.19 17.38
CA TYR A 260 2.83 5.75 17.36
C TYR A 260 4.09 5.02 16.92
N CYS A 261 4.17 3.74 17.26
CA CYS A 261 5.12 2.79 16.70
C CYS A 261 4.44 1.46 16.40
N TYR A 262 5.08 0.66 15.56
CA TYR A 262 4.66 -0.70 15.25
C TYR A 262 5.53 -1.70 15.99
N ILE A 263 4.92 -2.62 16.70
CA ILE A 263 5.59 -3.73 17.39
C ILE A 263 5.30 -5.00 16.59
N ASN A 264 6.31 -5.47 15.85
CA ASN A 264 6.22 -6.72 15.10
C ASN A 264 6.39 -7.92 16.03
N PHE A 265 5.51 -8.91 15.94
CA PHE A 265 5.65 -10.20 16.61
C PHE A 265 6.07 -11.30 15.62
N LEU A 266 5.37 -11.41 14.49
CA LEU A 266 5.66 -12.36 13.42
C LEU A 266 5.50 -11.69 12.06
N ASP A 267 6.43 -11.95 11.16
CA ASP A 267 6.24 -11.67 9.74
C ASP A 267 5.55 -12.87 9.06
N LYS A 268 4.81 -12.61 8.00
CA LYS A 268 4.28 -13.66 7.12
C LYS A 268 5.44 -14.51 6.60
N GLY A 269 5.36 -15.82 6.75
CA GLY A 269 6.41 -16.76 6.37
C GLY A 269 7.11 -17.39 7.58
N ILE A 270 8.41 -17.59 7.47
CA ILE A 270 9.21 -18.29 8.48
C ILE A 270 9.79 -17.28 9.47
N ASN A 271 9.58 -17.54 10.76
CA ASN A 271 10.08 -16.77 11.88
C ASN A 271 10.93 -17.66 12.79
N TYR A 272 11.96 -17.06 13.41
CA TYR A 272 12.83 -17.75 14.37
C TYR A 272 12.64 -17.12 15.75
N ILE A 273 12.11 -17.87 16.71
CA ILE A 273 11.84 -17.41 18.07
C ILE A 273 12.37 -18.42 19.06
N ASN A 274 13.33 -18.04 19.90
CA ASN A 274 13.93 -18.94 20.92
C ASN A 274 14.32 -20.30 20.34
N ASP A 275 15.10 -20.30 19.24
CA ASP A 275 15.58 -21.49 18.52
C ASP A 275 14.47 -22.36 17.90
N LYS A 276 13.23 -21.86 17.86
CA LYS A 276 12.11 -22.52 17.21
C LYS A 276 11.77 -21.86 15.89
N ILE A 277 11.38 -22.67 14.92
CA ILE A 277 10.89 -22.22 13.61
C ILE A 277 9.37 -22.15 13.67
N ILE A 278 8.83 -20.94 13.46
CA ILE A 278 7.40 -20.66 13.45
C ILE A 278 6.99 -20.19 12.06
N LYS A 279 6.05 -20.88 11.42
CA LYS A 279 5.45 -20.45 10.17
C LYS A 279 4.18 -19.65 10.47
N SER A 280 4.10 -18.41 9.97
CA SER A 280 2.90 -17.58 10.08
C SER A 280 2.30 -17.34 8.69
N GLU A 281 0.98 -17.42 8.57
CA GLU A 281 0.27 -17.09 7.33
C GLU A 281 0.06 -15.60 7.16
N HIS A 282 0.14 -14.84 8.26
CA HIS A 282 -0.09 -13.40 8.30
C HIS A 282 1.00 -12.69 9.09
N ASN A 283 1.14 -11.38 8.84
CA ASN A 283 1.91 -10.51 9.73
C ASN A 283 1.13 -10.35 11.04
N ILE A 284 1.79 -10.54 12.17
CA ILE A 284 1.21 -10.34 13.50
C ILE A 284 1.97 -9.24 14.21
N GLY A 285 1.27 -8.19 14.55
CA GLY A 285 1.84 -7.02 15.20
C GLY A 285 0.76 -6.09 15.72
N LEU A 286 1.19 -5.04 16.38
CA LEU A 286 0.36 -4.05 17.05
C LEU A 286 0.88 -2.66 16.74
N THR A 287 -0.01 -1.75 16.35
CA THR A 287 0.27 -0.31 16.36
C THR A 287 -0.15 0.27 17.71
N ILE A 288 0.78 0.90 18.41
CA ILE A 288 0.54 1.41 19.78
C ILE A 288 1.10 2.82 19.94
N GLU A 289 0.47 3.62 20.78
CA GLU A 289 0.99 4.93 21.17
C GLU A 289 2.31 4.78 21.92
N LYS A 290 3.32 5.56 21.55
CA LYS A 290 4.66 5.51 22.16
C LYS A 290 4.65 5.82 23.66
N ASN A 291 3.74 6.70 24.11
CA ASN A 291 3.60 7.07 25.51
C ASN A 291 3.12 5.92 26.41
N LYS A 292 2.55 4.85 25.83
CA LYS A 292 2.15 3.63 26.57
C LYS A 292 3.32 2.69 26.83
N LEU A 293 4.45 2.92 26.18
CA LEU A 293 5.66 2.09 26.27
C LEU A 293 6.70 2.74 27.19
N ASP A 294 7.48 1.89 27.87
CA ASP A 294 8.67 2.27 28.66
C ASP A 294 9.66 1.09 28.69
N ASP A 295 10.74 1.24 29.48
CA ASP A 295 11.80 0.23 29.64
C ASP A 295 11.30 -1.10 30.25
N ASN A 296 10.11 -1.09 30.89
CA ASN A 296 9.48 -2.28 31.47
C ASN A 296 8.52 -2.98 30.48
N THR A 297 8.50 -2.55 29.22
CA THR A 297 7.66 -3.14 28.18
C THR A 297 8.40 -4.24 27.45
N TYR A 298 7.80 -5.43 27.37
CA TYR A 298 8.44 -6.60 26.77
C TYR A 298 7.43 -7.51 26.04
N LYS A 299 7.95 -8.32 25.09
CA LYS A 299 7.18 -9.33 24.36
C LYS A 299 7.25 -10.67 25.07
N ILE A 300 6.13 -11.40 25.05
CA ILE A 300 6.05 -12.80 25.47
C ILE A 300 5.48 -13.64 24.32
N TYR A 301 6.09 -14.81 24.13
CA TYR A 301 5.61 -15.86 23.26
C TYR A 301 5.28 -17.09 24.08
N ARG A 302 4.04 -17.57 24.03
CA ARG A 302 3.57 -18.75 24.75
C ARG A 302 3.43 -19.92 23.81
N PHE A 303 3.96 -21.07 24.22
CA PHE A 303 3.94 -22.31 23.45
C PHE A 303 3.17 -23.39 24.21
N ASP A 304 2.56 -24.32 23.46
CA ASP A 304 2.00 -25.55 24.00
C ASP A 304 3.07 -26.59 24.33
N ASN A 305 2.64 -27.76 24.82
CA ASN A 305 3.53 -28.87 25.16
C ASN A 305 4.22 -29.49 23.91
N ASN A 306 3.68 -29.25 22.71
CA ASN A 306 4.19 -29.72 21.43
C ASN A 306 5.07 -28.67 20.73
N ASN A 307 5.38 -27.57 21.42
CA ASN A 307 6.13 -26.41 20.90
C ASN A 307 5.42 -25.60 19.80
N ASN A 308 4.10 -25.71 19.66
CA ASN A 308 3.35 -24.79 18.81
C ASN A 308 3.17 -23.44 19.50
N LEU A 309 3.32 -22.36 18.76
CA LEU A 309 3.08 -21.02 19.29
C LEU A 309 1.58 -20.79 19.46
N LEU A 310 1.15 -20.58 20.69
CA LEU A 310 -0.26 -20.38 21.06
C LEU A 310 -0.64 -18.90 21.08
N GLU A 311 0.23 -18.06 21.60
CA GLU A 311 -0.12 -16.68 21.90
C GLU A 311 1.10 -15.75 21.87
N CYS A 312 0.90 -14.56 21.32
CA CYS A 312 1.82 -13.42 21.40
C CYS A 312 1.24 -12.40 22.37
N GLN A 313 2.06 -11.87 23.28
CA GLN A 313 1.64 -10.84 24.25
C GLN A 313 2.63 -9.67 24.25
N LEU A 314 2.11 -8.45 24.43
CA LEU A 314 2.87 -7.29 24.87
C LEU A 314 2.51 -7.04 26.33
N ARG A 315 3.51 -6.93 27.20
CA ARG A 315 3.33 -6.67 28.62
C ARG A 315 4.15 -5.46 29.10
N LYS A 316 3.62 -4.81 30.12
CA LYS A 316 4.29 -3.73 30.86
C LYS A 316 4.06 -3.95 32.35
N ASN A 317 5.13 -3.98 33.17
CA ASN A 317 5.05 -4.24 34.61
C ASN A 317 4.20 -5.48 34.96
N ASN A 318 4.31 -6.57 34.17
CA ASN A 318 3.49 -7.78 34.27
C ASN A 318 2.01 -7.65 33.86
N GLU A 319 1.51 -6.47 33.53
CA GLU A 319 0.18 -6.28 32.96
C GLU A 319 0.19 -6.55 31.46
N ILE A 320 -0.89 -7.15 30.94
CA ILE A 320 -1.05 -7.40 29.51
C ILE A 320 -1.58 -6.13 28.85
N LEU A 321 -0.75 -5.50 28.00
CA LEU A 321 -1.20 -4.39 27.16
C LEU A 321 -1.93 -4.87 25.92
N TRP A 322 -1.53 -6.03 25.38
CA TRP A 322 -2.11 -6.64 24.20
C TRP A 322 -1.79 -8.13 24.15
N SER A 323 -2.72 -8.91 23.62
CA SER A 323 -2.48 -10.32 23.32
C SER A 323 -3.23 -10.77 22.07
N ARG A 324 -2.72 -11.79 21.40
CA ARG A 324 -3.34 -12.46 20.27
C ARG A 324 -3.07 -13.95 20.32
N PHE A 325 -4.14 -14.73 20.33
CA PHE A 325 -4.11 -16.17 20.16
C PHE A 325 -3.96 -16.51 18.66
N LEU A 326 -3.25 -17.61 18.34
CA LEU A 326 -2.90 -17.98 16.97
C LEU A 326 -3.70 -19.17 16.44
N ASN A 327 -4.55 -19.77 17.28
CA ASN A 327 -5.35 -20.94 16.95
C ASN A 327 -6.83 -20.61 16.69
N GLU A 328 -7.15 -19.33 16.37
CA GLU A 328 -8.49 -18.89 15.98
C GLU A 328 -8.54 -18.45 14.52
#